data_9c3f6ddee0a46ab7a899da5036f4d4f7
#
_entry.id   9c3f6ddee0a46ab7a899da5036f4d4f7
#
_cell.length_a   1.000
_cell.length_b   1.000
_cell.length_c   1.000
_cell.angle_alpha   90.00
_cell.angle_beta   90.00
_cell.angle_gamma   90.00
#
_symmetry.space_group_name_H-M   'P 1'
#
loop_
_entity.id
_entity.type
_entity.pdbx_description
1 polymer ?
#
loop_
_entity_poly.entity_id
_entity_poly.type
_entity_poly.pdbx_seq_one_letter_code
_entity_poly.pdbx_strand_id
1 'polypeptide(L)'
;MKDSIIRTAASSATRGGSPPDPAGQCPARGAGRYAVGPAAAGRSAVARLLPAAALCATLLLTGCGGTNAPSSSDSTMPPSGGPGPTSTVTSAPLETALSASKVPVYWLGHSNNDIYLYREFLPGGNNADPIQTALQGMTSQKPLDADYFTPWKKASTLSASISAKNVITVDISSDAFSTGVDEGIAKRAIQQLVYTATAAAANAGLIDSNQSVQVVILVDGHTDYQAFGKVKLDKPLTREGSYVAPVWIIDPQDSETVPDPVKVDGRGISADGKLSWQLLKTDSSGSKSVYLSGSTPVAAGASQLGTFSFTVAPPPGTYELRVFVKDPADPTAQPGVDSKQIVVH
;
A
#
# COMPACT_ATOMS: atom_id res chain seq x y z
N MET A 1 -29.80 -62.78 -10.12
CA MET A 1 -31.16 -62.35 -10.50
C MET A 1 -30.98 -60.95 -10.98
N LYS A 2 -30.82 -60.80 -12.32
CA LYS A 2 -31.75 -60.16 -13.28
C LYS A 2 -31.70 -58.63 -13.15
N ASP A 3 -31.44 -57.83 -14.06
CA ASP A 3 -31.23 -57.68 -15.52
C ASP A 3 -31.16 -56.20 -15.77
N SER A 4 -30.15 -55.68 -16.35
CA SER A 4 -30.10 -55.17 -17.73
C SER A 4 -31.33 -54.44 -18.24
N ILE A 5 -31.15 -53.17 -18.65
CA ILE A 5 -31.64 -52.69 -19.95
C ILE A 5 -30.85 -51.44 -20.34
N ILE A 6 -30.12 -51.59 -21.44
CA ILE A 6 -29.54 -50.58 -22.35
C ILE A 6 -30.70 -50.03 -23.20
N ARG A 7 -30.67 -48.70 -23.51
CA ARG A 7 -31.23 -48.19 -24.78
C ARG A 7 -30.48 -46.99 -25.29
N THR A 8 -29.85 -47.24 -26.38
CA THR A 8 -29.26 -46.34 -27.40
C THR A 8 -30.37 -45.89 -28.38
N ALA A 9 -30.30 -44.62 -28.81
CA ALA A 9 -30.73 -44.13 -30.15
C ALA A 9 -30.27 -42.66 -30.24
N ALA A 10 -29.32 -42.24 -31.01
CA ALA A 10 -29.14 -42.19 -32.45
C ALA A 10 -29.98 -41.06 -33.13
N SER A 11 -29.22 -40.05 -33.60
CA SER A 11 -29.27 -39.39 -34.91
C SER A 11 -30.44 -38.50 -35.31
N SER A 12 -30.12 -37.25 -35.64
CA SER A 12 -30.16 -36.83 -37.06
C SER A 12 -29.68 -35.39 -37.25
N ALA A 13 -28.87 -35.21 -38.26
CA ALA A 13 -28.35 -33.97 -38.81
C ALA A 13 -29.34 -33.31 -39.78
N THR A 14 -29.27 -31.98 -39.91
CA THR A 14 -29.50 -31.27 -41.18
C THR A 14 -28.98 -29.84 -41.03
N ARG A 15 -27.89 -29.51 -41.67
CA ARG A 15 -27.61 -28.76 -42.91
C ARG A 15 -28.34 -27.41 -43.07
N GLY A 16 -27.53 -26.34 -43.21
CA GLY A 16 -27.69 -25.44 -44.31
C GLY A 16 -27.64 -23.96 -44.02
N GLY A 17 -26.62 -23.24 -44.53
CA GLY A 17 -26.82 -21.91 -45.04
C GLY A 17 -25.90 -20.80 -44.51
N SER A 18 -24.75 -20.62 -45.13
CA SER A 18 -24.09 -19.31 -45.36
C SER A 18 -24.13 -19.00 -46.83
N PRO A 19 -23.71 -17.81 -47.29
CA PRO A 19 -23.85 -16.41 -46.96
C PRO A 19 -24.64 -15.63 -48.08
N PRO A 20 -24.61 -14.33 -48.33
CA PRO A 20 -23.44 -13.57 -48.79
C PRO A 20 -23.32 -12.10 -48.31
N ASP A 21 -22.10 -11.61 -48.35
CA ASP A 21 -21.77 -10.19 -48.56
C ASP A 21 -22.27 -9.68 -49.91
N PRO A 22 -22.53 -8.36 -50.03
CA PRO A 22 -21.67 -7.66 -50.97
C PRO A 22 -21.22 -6.25 -50.54
N ALA A 23 -20.03 -5.99 -50.93
CA ALA A 23 -19.31 -4.75 -51.13
C ALA A 23 -20.17 -3.56 -51.64
N GLY A 24 -19.80 -2.36 -51.16
CA GLY A 24 -20.27 -1.07 -51.67
C GLY A 24 -19.36 0.06 -51.24
N GLN A 25 -18.28 0.24 -51.93
CA GLN A 25 -17.68 1.43 -52.53
C GLN A 25 -17.72 2.76 -51.75
N CYS A 26 -16.50 3.25 -51.51
CA CYS A 26 -16.15 4.67 -51.28
C CYS A 26 -16.56 5.57 -52.46
N PRO A 27 -16.73 6.88 -52.24
CA PRO A 27 -15.83 7.76 -52.99
C PRO A 27 -15.07 8.77 -52.11
N ALA A 28 -13.84 9.00 -52.56
CA ALA A 28 -12.93 10.06 -52.16
C ALA A 28 -13.38 11.40 -52.79
N ARG A 29 -13.06 12.48 -52.11
CA ARG A 29 -12.46 13.73 -52.60
C ARG A 29 -12.84 14.92 -51.74
N GLY A 30 -11.82 15.70 -51.42
CA GLY A 30 -11.97 17.05 -50.87
C GLY A 30 -10.67 17.55 -50.26
N ALA A 31 -9.65 17.76 -51.10
CA ALA A 31 -8.45 18.49 -50.74
C ALA A 31 -8.78 19.99 -50.64
N GLY A 32 -8.49 20.60 -49.49
CA GLY A 32 -8.48 22.02 -49.28
C GLY A 32 -7.14 22.47 -48.71
N ARG A 33 -6.25 22.91 -49.59
CA ARG A 33 -5.00 23.63 -49.25
C ARG A 33 -5.35 25.10 -49.04
N TYR A 34 -4.93 25.69 -47.97
CA TYR A 34 -4.59 27.10 -47.86
C TYR A 34 -3.44 27.16 -46.85
N ALA A 35 -2.26 27.39 -47.27
CA ALA A 35 -1.54 28.61 -47.61
C ALA A 35 -0.97 29.31 -46.36
N VAL A 36 0.30 29.20 -46.33
CA VAL A 36 1.36 29.84 -45.57
C VAL A 36 1.26 31.38 -45.60
N GLY A 37 1.59 31.98 -44.45
CA GLY A 37 2.02 33.39 -44.38
C GLY A 37 2.81 33.63 -43.07
N PRO A 38 4.01 34.19 -43.19
CA PRO A 38 4.92 34.38 -42.07
C PRO A 38 4.99 35.81 -41.52
N ALA A 39 5.72 35.95 -40.44
CA ALA A 39 6.35 37.14 -39.90
C ALA A 39 5.50 38.01 -38.92
N ALA A 40 5.99 38.20 -37.69
CA ALA A 40 6.93 39.27 -37.46
C ALA A 40 7.56 39.17 -36.07
N ALA A 41 8.86 39.36 -36.09
CA ALA A 41 9.72 39.56 -34.93
C ALA A 41 9.38 40.88 -34.21
N GLY A 42 9.38 40.84 -32.90
CA GLY A 42 9.34 42.03 -32.05
C GLY A 42 10.33 41.85 -30.90
N ARG A 43 11.57 42.23 -31.13
CA ARG A 43 12.57 42.48 -30.08
C ARG A 43 12.21 43.76 -29.38
N SER A 44 12.22 43.77 -28.06
CA SER A 44 12.52 44.95 -27.27
C SER A 44 13.21 44.51 -25.98
N ALA A 45 14.48 44.75 -25.99
CA ALA A 45 15.35 44.84 -24.84
C ALA A 45 15.19 46.22 -24.17
N VAL A 46 15.74 46.34 -23.00
CA VAL A 46 16.22 47.49 -22.22
C VAL A 46 15.59 47.43 -20.83
N ALA A 47 16.26 47.27 -19.80
CA ALA A 47 17.52 47.64 -19.19
C ALA A 47 17.25 47.95 -17.69
N ARG A 48 18.12 47.37 -16.88
CA ARG A 48 18.82 47.92 -15.72
C ARG A 48 18.05 48.80 -14.73
N LEU A 49 18.12 48.41 -13.44
CA LEU A 49 18.77 49.20 -12.39
C LEU A 49 18.65 48.52 -11.02
N LEU A 50 19.77 48.07 -10.49
CA LEU A 50 20.10 48.11 -9.08
C LEU A 50 20.62 49.50 -8.77
N PRO A 51 20.56 50.04 -7.55
CA PRO A 51 21.42 49.60 -6.46
C PRO A 51 20.93 49.85 -5.00
N ALA A 52 21.76 49.35 -4.09
CA ALA A 52 22.22 49.91 -2.79
C ALA A 52 21.29 49.73 -1.58
N ALA A 53 21.63 48.89 -0.62
CA ALA A 53 22.58 49.11 0.50
C ALA A 53 22.16 50.12 1.55
N ALA A 54 21.93 49.63 2.79
CA ALA A 54 22.26 50.25 4.08
C ALA A 54 21.76 49.31 5.19
N LEU A 55 22.61 48.68 5.93
CA LEU A 55 23.44 49.08 7.08
C LEU A 55 22.65 49.23 8.40
N CYS A 56 23.08 48.38 9.37
CA CYS A 56 23.21 48.60 10.81
C CYS A 56 21.98 48.62 11.71
N ALA A 57 21.95 47.64 12.64
CA ALA A 57 22.17 47.98 14.04
C ALA A 57 22.21 46.73 14.94
N THR A 58 23.37 46.49 15.46
CA THR A 58 23.70 45.65 16.61
C THR A 58 23.11 46.27 17.89
N LEU A 59 22.46 45.46 18.72
CA LEU A 59 22.30 45.77 20.15
C LEU A 59 22.52 44.50 20.97
N LEU A 60 23.72 44.45 21.55
CA LEU A 60 24.09 43.59 22.67
C LEU A 60 23.50 44.18 23.95
N LEU A 61 22.80 43.39 24.74
CA LEU A 61 22.64 43.63 26.17
C LEU A 61 22.88 42.36 26.94
N THR A 62 24.03 42.37 27.58
CA THR A 62 24.45 41.50 28.68
C THR A 62 23.70 41.89 29.95
N GLY A 63 23.24 40.90 30.68
CA GLY A 63 22.70 41.09 32.05
C GLY A 63 22.94 39.84 32.88
N CYS A 64 24.01 39.83 33.64
CA CYS A 64 24.33 38.86 34.67
C CYS A 64 23.51 39.07 35.96
N GLY A 65 23.25 37.98 36.66
CA GLY A 65 23.33 38.03 38.12
C GLY A 65 22.12 37.60 38.91
N GLY A 66 22.28 36.59 39.78
CA GLY A 66 21.48 36.48 41.01
C GLY A 66 21.06 35.05 41.41
N THR A 67 21.97 34.36 42.06
CA THR A 67 21.72 33.24 42.99
C THR A 67 20.85 33.69 44.15
N ASN A 68 19.84 32.89 44.53
CA ASN A 68 19.50 32.52 45.90
C ASN A 68 18.30 31.57 45.98
N ALA A 69 18.42 30.43 46.56
CA ALA A 69 17.40 29.66 47.26
C ALA A 69 17.63 29.86 48.80
N PRO A 70 16.76 29.39 49.69
CA PRO A 70 15.46 28.71 49.62
C PRO A 70 14.39 29.35 50.54
N SER A 71 13.14 28.94 50.44
CA SER A 71 12.27 28.72 51.62
C SER A 71 10.90 28.14 51.27
N SER A 72 10.58 27.08 51.94
CA SER A 72 9.34 26.36 52.04
C SER A 72 8.14 27.24 52.43
N SER A 73 7.00 27.01 51.76
CA SER A 73 5.68 27.29 52.33
C SER A 73 4.62 26.37 51.71
N ASP A 74 4.07 25.57 52.56
CA ASP A 74 2.93 24.68 52.44
C ASP A 74 1.70 25.47 51.98
N SER A 75 1.01 24.98 50.93
CA SER A 75 -0.34 25.46 50.59
C SER A 75 -1.10 24.33 49.89
N THR A 76 -2.03 23.79 50.63
CA THR A 76 -3.10 22.87 50.27
C THR A 76 -3.83 23.31 49.00
N MET A 77 -3.81 22.50 47.93
CA MET A 77 -4.64 22.61 46.73
C MET A 77 -5.87 21.72 46.83
N PRO A 78 -7.04 22.17 46.38
CA PRO A 78 -8.19 21.32 46.15
C PRO A 78 -8.00 20.51 44.84
N PRO A 79 -8.60 19.31 44.68
CA PRO A 79 -8.41 18.50 43.52
C PRO A 79 -9.17 19.08 42.33
N SER A 80 -8.43 19.57 41.36
CA SER A 80 -8.95 19.93 40.05
C SER A 80 -9.10 18.70 39.20
N GLY A 81 -10.32 18.45 38.67
CA GLY A 81 -10.64 17.33 37.80
C GLY A 81 -9.69 17.26 36.60
N GLY A 82 -8.99 16.15 36.46
CA GLY A 82 -8.13 15.87 35.32
C GLY A 82 -8.94 15.76 34.01
N PRO A 83 -8.39 16.24 32.90
CA PRO A 83 -8.99 15.98 31.60
C PRO A 83 -8.96 14.47 31.35
N GLY A 84 -10.12 13.94 30.91
CA GLY A 84 -10.25 12.54 30.54
C GLY A 84 -9.24 12.15 29.45
N PRO A 85 -8.96 10.83 29.28
CA PRO A 85 -7.99 10.38 28.32
C PRO A 85 -8.42 10.79 26.90
N THR A 86 -7.74 11.78 26.37
CA THR A 86 -7.81 12.07 24.94
C THR A 86 -7.17 10.86 24.25
N SER A 87 -7.98 10.05 23.57
CA SER A 87 -7.47 8.98 22.72
C SER A 87 -6.66 9.64 21.61
N THR A 88 -5.36 9.70 21.80
CA THR A 88 -4.41 10.04 20.73
C THR A 88 -4.46 8.88 19.75
N VAL A 89 -5.06 9.12 18.58
CA VAL A 89 -4.95 8.21 17.44
C VAL A 89 -3.47 8.20 17.06
N THR A 90 -2.75 7.20 17.54
CA THR A 90 -1.35 7.02 17.20
C THR A 90 -1.31 6.55 15.74
N SER A 91 -0.79 7.39 14.85
CA SER A 91 -0.52 7.01 13.45
C SER A 91 0.40 5.79 13.43
N ALA A 92 0.07 4.81 12.59
CA ALA A 92 0.91 3.61 12.46
C ALA A 92 2.31 3.99 11.96
N PRO A 93 3.38 3.36 12.48
CA PRO A 93 4.75 3.65 12.09
C PRO A 93 5.00 3.48 10.59
N LEU A 94 5.89 4.30 10.05
CA LEU A 94 6.37 4.19 8.67
C LEU A 94 7.44 3.08 8.60
N GLU A 95 7.51 2.44 7.45
CA GLU A 95 8.50 1.39 7.17
C GLU A 95 9.84 1.99 6.78
N THR A 96 10.93 1.27 7.09
CA THR A 96 12.29 1.60 6.66
C THR A 96 12.50 1.16 5.21
N ALA A 97 13.26 1.93 4.44
CA ALA A 97 13.61 1.63 3.05
C ALA A 97 14.37 0.30 2.93
N LEU A 98 13.93 -0.59 2.05
CA LEU A 98 14.58 -1.87 1.78
C LEU A 98 15.34 -1.90 0.45
N SER A 99 14.94 -1.11 -0.56
CA SER A 99 15.62 -1.03 -1.86
C SER A 99 15.16 0.17 -2.66
N ALA A 100 16.10 0.88 -3.29
CA ALA A 100 15.80 2.00 -4.19
C ALA A 100 15.20 1.57 -5.54
N SER A 101 15.30 0.30 -5.91
CA SER A 101 14.81 -0.23 -7.20
C SER A 101 13.38 -0.77 -7.15
N LYS A 102 12.80 -0.89 -5.97
CA LYS A 102 11.43 -1.40 -5.78
C LYS A 102 10.58 -0.36 -5.04
N VAL A 103 9.31 -0.30 -5.38
CA VAL A 103 8.33 0.57 -4.71
C VAL A 103 7.36 -0.25 -3.88
N PRO A 104 7.07 0.16 -2.64
CA PRO A 104 6.09 -0.52 -1.80
C PRO A 104 4.68 -0.22 -2.29
N VAL A 105 3.87 -1.24 -2.43
CA VAL A 105 2.45 -1.15 -2.77
C VAL A 105 1.66 -1.97 -1.77
N TYR A 106 0.58 -1.41 -1.27
CA TYR A 106 -0.34 -2.11 -0.39
C TYR A 106 -1.52 -2.67 -1.17
N TRP A 107 -1.96 -3.85 -0.78
CA TRP A 107 -3.07 -4.59 -1.35
C TRP A 107 -4.05 -4.99 -0.25
N LEU A 108 -5.29 -5.25 -0.61
CA LEU A 108 -6.24 -5.90 0.27
C LEU A 108 -6.05 -7.41 0.19
N GLY A 109 -6.12 -8.10 1.33
CA GLY A 109 -6.06 -9.55 1.39
C GLY A 109 -6.94 -10.08 2.52
N HIS A 110 -7.43 -11.30 2.35
CA HIS A 110 -8.24 -11.97 3.35
C HIS A 110 -7.36 -12.62 4.42
N SER A 111 -7.73 -12.44 5.69
CA SER A 111 -7.24 -13.24 6.80
C SER A 111 -8.44 -13.68 7.64
N ASN A 112 -8.77 -14.94 7.57
CA ASN A 112 -10.02 -15.49 8.11
C ASN A 112 -11.26 -14.76 7.57
N ASN A 113 -12.06 -14.15 8.46
CA ASN A 113 -13.29 -13.42 8.08
C ASN A 113 -13.07 -11.92 7.85
N ASP A 114 -11.83 -11.45 7.98
CA ASP A 114 -11.50 -10.04 7.86
C ASP A 114 -10.63 -9.76 6.63
N ILE A 115 -10.61 -8.49 6.23
CA ILE A 115 -9.80 -8.00 5.13
C ILE A 115 -8.84 -6.95 5.67
N TYR A 116 -7.55 -7.15 5.40
CA TYR A 116 -6.47 -6.30 5.85
C TYR A 116 -5.60 -5.80 4.71
N LEU A 117 -4.70 -4.88 5.02
CA LEU A 117 -3.68 -4.38 4.12
C LEU A 117 -2.40 -5.18 4.28
N TYR A 118 -1.88 -5.66 3.16
CA TYR A 118 -0.61 -6.36 3.01
C TYR A 118 0.30 -5.58 2.06
N ARG A 119 1.59 -5.63 2.28
CA ARG A 119 2.56 -4.90 1.48
C ARG A 119 3.40 -5.83 0.63
N GLU A 120 3.53 -5.47 -0.65
CA GLU A 120 4.48 -6.05 -1.58
C GLU A 120 5.42 -4.98 -2.13
N PHE A 121 6.51 -5.42 -2.74
CA PHE A 121 7.46 -4.57 -3.43
C PHE A 121 7.43 -4.85 -4.92
N LEU A 122 6.88 -3.92 -5.68
CA LEU A 122 6.86 -3.98 -7.13
C LEU A 122 8.13 -3.33 -7.72
N PRO A 123 8.56 -3.74 -8.93
CA PRO A 123 9.63 -3.04 -9.63
C PRO A 123 9.31 -1.56 -9.76
N GLY A 124 10.26 -0.72 -9.37
CA GLY A 124 10.19 0.72 -9.62
C GLY A 124 10.30 0.98 -11.12
N GLY A 125 9.45 1.85 -11.65
CA GLY A 125 9.56 2.31 -13.03
C GLY A 125 10.68 3.34 -13.19
N ASN A 126 10.91 3.78 -14.44
CA ASN A 126 11.85 4.86 -14.76
C ASN A 126 11.29 6.25 -14.40
N ASN A 127 10.17 6.34 -13.69
CA ASN A 127 9.57 7.60 -13.27
C ASN A 127 10.38 8.23 -12.13
N ALA A 128 10.56 9.54 -12.21
CA ALA A 128 11.27 10.30 -11.19
C ALA A 128 10.48 10.42 -9.87
N ASP A 129 9.17 10.19 -9.89
CA ASP A 129 8.30 10.28 -8.71
C ASP A 129 7.95 8.90 -8.17
N PRO A 130 8.52 8.50 -7.01
CA PRO A 130 8.27 7.20 -6.41
C PRO A 130 6.84 7.04 -5.86
N ILE A 131 6.20 8.13 -5.41
CA ILE A 131 4.83 8.08 -4.91
C ILE A 131 3.87 7.81 -6.07
N GLN A 132 4.01 8.56 -7.16
CA GLN A 132 3.21 8.35 -8.36
C GLN A 132 3.42 6.95 -8.92
N THR A 133 4.66 6.45 -8.97
CA THR A 133 4.98 5.09 -9.45
C THR A 133 4.27 4.02 -8.64
N ALA A 134 4.31 4.11 -7.30
CA ALA A 134 3.66 3.16 -6.42
C ALA A 134 2.13 3.19 -6.58
N LEU A 135 1.53 4.37 -6.67
CA LEU A 135 0.09 4.53 -6.86
C LEU A 135 -0.39 4.07 -8.25
N GLN A 136 0.40 4.29 -9.29
CA GLN A 136 0.14 3.72 -10.62
C GLN A 136 0.19 2.19 -10.57
N GLY A 137 1.17 1.61 -9.87
CA GLY A 137 1.23 0.17 -9.62
C GLY A 137 -0.03 -0.33 -8.93
N MET A 138 -0.43 0.31 -7.84
CA MET A 138 -1.63 -0.02 -7.06
C MET A 138 -2.92 -0.05 -7.89
N THR A 139 -3.07 0.90 -8.83
CA THR A 139 -4.30 1.03 -9.63
C THR A 139 -4.28 0.24 -10.93
N SER A 140 -3.12 -0.18 -11.44
CA SER A 140 -2.99 -0.76 -12.78
C SER A 140 -2.37 -2.15 -12.83
N GLN A 141 -1.64 -2.56 -11.80
CA GLN A 141 -0.99 -3.88 -11.75
C GLN A 141 -1.79 -4.86 -10.89
N LYS A 142 -1.44 -6.12 -10.99
CA LYS A 142 -1.96 -7.17 -10.11
C LYS A 142 -0.98 -7.38 -8.95
N PRO A 143 -1.46 -7.78 -7.77
CA PRO A 143 -0.60 -8.30 -6.72
C PRO A 143 0.27 -9.46 -7.22
N LEU A 144 1.43 -9.65 -6.61
CA LEU A 144 2.27 -10.83 -6.82
C LEU A 144 1.61 -12.06 -6.19
N ASP A 145 1.08 -11.88 -5.00
CA ASP A 145 0.32 -12.87 -4.26
C ASP A 145 -1.11 -12.96 -4.79
N ALA A 146 -1.53 -14.14 -5.20
CA ALA A 146 -2.87 -14.38 -5.74
C ALA A 146 -4.00 -14.23 -4.70
N ASP A 147 -3.67 -14.26 -3.41
CA ASP A 147 -4.62 -14.09 -2.30
C ASP A 147 -4.95 -12.62 -2.05
N TYR A 148 -4.23 -11.70 -2.72
CA TYR A 148 -4.45 -10.26 -2.58
C TYR A 148 -5.24 -9.70 -3.75
N PHE A 149 -5.86 -8.54 -3.53
CA PHE A 149 -6.66 -7.85 -4.54
C PHE A 149 -6.66 -6.33 -4.32
N THR A 150 -7.22 -5.62 -5.29
CA THR A 150 -7.48 -4.19 -5.19
C THR A 150 -8.86 -3.87 -5.76
N PRO A 151 -9.65 -3.00 -5.11
CA PRO A 151 -10.90 -2.50 -5.67
C PRO A 151 -10.73 -1.33 -6.64
N TRP A 152 -9.50 -0.82 -6.77
CA TRP A 152 -9.18 0.26 -7.68
C TRP A 152 -9.16 -0.21 -9.14
N LYS A 153 -9.50 0.70 -10.04
CA LYS A 153 -9.27 0.57 -11.48
C LYS A 153 -8.08 1.43 -11.88
N LYS A 154 -7.55 1.16 -13.07
CA LYS A 154 -6.50 2.00 -13.64
C LYS A 154 -7.03 3.43 -13.80
N ALA A 155 -6.37 4.39 -13.16
CA ALA A 155 -6.65 5.80 -13.30
C ALA A 155 -6.22 6.31 -14.68
N SER A 156 -7.04 7.15 -15.31
CA SER A 156 -6.66 7.86 -16.54
C SER A 156 -5.61 8.92 -16.27
N THR A 157 -5.73 9.61 -15.14
CA THR A 157 -4.74 10.58 -14.65
C THR A 157 -4.44 10.32 -13.19
N LEU A 158 -3.18 10.43 -12.82
CA LEU A 158 -2.72 10.31 -11.45
C LEU A 158 -1.46 11.16 -11.29
N SER A 159 -1.48 12.04 -10.30
CA SER A 159 -0.32 12.83 -9.89
C SER A 159 -0.18 12.82 -8.38
N ALA A 160 1.04 13.03 -7.90
CA ALA A 160 1.33 13.14 -6.50
C ALA A 160 2.34 14.26 -6.25
N SER A 161 2.25 14.89 -5.10
CA SER A 161 3.23 15.87 -4.64
C SER A 161 3.36 15.80 -3.12
N ILE A 162 4.49 16.23 -2.59
CA ILE A 162 4.73 16.29 -1.16
C ILE A 162 5.20 17.67 -0.76
N SER A 163 4.63 18.20 0.31
CA SER A 163 5.00 19.48 0.89
C SER A 163 6.07 19.31 1.99
N ALA A 164 6.78 20.40 2.30
CA ALA A 164 7.75 20.44 3.40
C ALA A 164 7.13 20.16 4.80
N LYS A 165 5.80 20.12 4.91
CA LYS A 165 5.08 19.77 6.15
C LYS A 165 4.63 18.33 6.20
N ASN A 166 5.22 17.44 5.39
CA ASN A 166 4.86 16.04 5.25
C ASN A 166 3.37 15.81 4.90
N VAL A 167 2.81 16.69 4.08
CA VAL A 167 1.48 16.49 3.49
C VAL A 167 1.67 16.03 2.05
N ILE A 168 1.23 14.81 1.76
CA ILE A 168 1.19 14.25 0.42
C ILE A 168 -0.17 14.62 -0.19
N THR A 169 -0.16 15.26 -1.34
CA THR A 169 -1.36 15.51 -2.13
C THR A 169 -1.37 14.56 -3.32
N VAL A 170 -2.42 13.77 -3.44
CA VAL A 170 -2.67 12.85 -4.55
C VAL A 170 -3.87 13.36 -5.32
N ASP A 171 -3.73 13.58 -6.61
CA ASP A 171 -4.84 13.88 -7.52
C ASP A 171 -5.05 12.69 -8.46
N ILE A 172 -6.23 12.09 -8.39
CA ILE A 172 -6.58 10.87 -9.12
C ILE A 172 -7.90 11.04 -9.86
N SER A 173 -7.96 10.56 -11.10
CA SER A 173 -9.20 10.64 -11.90
C SER A 173 -10.33 9.78 -11.32
N SER A 174 -11.57 10.27 -11.46
CA SER A 174 -12.78 9.62 -10.94
C SER A 174 -13.05 8.23 -11.50
N ASP A 175 -12.51 7.90 -12.67
CA ASP A 175 -12.63 6.59 -13.31
C ASP A 175 -11.86 5.47 -12.59
N ALA A 176 -10.95 5.83 -11.68
CA ALA A 176 -10.24 4.88 -10.84
C ALA A 176 -11.11 4.21 -9.78
N PHE A 177 -12.26 4.76 -9.46
CA PHE A 177 -13.14 4.25 -8.41
C PHE A 177 -14.09 3.18 -8.98
N SER A 178 -13.99 1.95 -8.46
CA SER A 178 -14.93 0.87 -8.81
C SER A 178 -16.33 1.16 -8.25
N THR A 179 -17.34 0.71 -8.97
CA THR A 179 -18.73 0.73 -8.50
C THR A 179 -19.09 -0.58 -7.81
N GLY A 180 -20.05 -0.53 -6.89
CA GLY A 180 -20.60 -1.75 -6.26
C GLY A 180 -19.77 -2.32 -5.11
N VAL A 181 -18.76 -1.62 -4.62
CA VAL A 181 -18.05 -2.00 -3.40
C VAL A 181 -18.84 -1.63 -2.15
N ASP A 182 -18.79 -2.46 -1.12
CA ASP A 182 -19.36 -2.12 0.18
C ASP A 182 -18.55 -1.05 0.92
N GLU A 183 -19.12 -0.49 1.98
CA GLU A 183 -18.48 0.60 2.73
C GLU A 183 -17.20 0.15 3.42
N GLY A 184 -17.12 -1.10 3.90
CA GLY A 184 -15.94 -1.66 4.54
C GLY A 184 -14.76 -1.76 3.57
N ILE A 185 -15.02 -2.26 2.37
CA ILE A 185 -14.03 -2.31 1.28
C ILE A 185 -13.63 -0.91 0.82
N ALA A 186 -14.59 0.01 0.68
CA ALA A 186 -14.30 1.39 0.29
C ALA A 186 -13.37 2.09 1.28
N LYS A 187 -13.59 1.95 2.59
CA LYS A 187 -12.70 2.48 3.64
C LYS A 187 -11.29 1.87 3.54
N ARG A 188 -11.19 0.56 3.34
CA ARG A 188 -9.91 -0.14 3.17
C ARG A 188 -9.19 0.30 1.90
N ALA A 189 -9.91 0.53 0.81
CA ALA A 189 -9.35 1.05 -0.43
C ALA A 189 -8.73 2.44 -0.25
N ILE A 190 -9.41 3.33 0.49
CA ILE A 190 -8.84 4.65 0.81
C ILE A 190 -7.58 4.48 1.68
N GLN A 191 -7.62 3.62 2.68
CA GLN A 191 -6.42 3.32 3.48
C GLN A 191 -5.31 2.65 2.65
N GLN A 192 -5.64 1.82 1.66
CA GLN A 192 -4.67 1.25 0.70
C GLN A 192 -3.89 2.36 -0.02
N LEU A 193 -4.58 3.38 -0.52
CA LEU A 193 -3.95 4.55 -1.16
C LEU A 193 -3.06 5.31 -0.16
N VAL A 194 -3.57 5.61 1.05
CA VAL A 194 -2.83 6.32 2.11
C VAL A 194 -1.55 5.56 2.47
N TYR A 195 -1.64 4.25 2.68
CA TYR A 195 -0.50 3.42 3.03
C TYR A 195 0.51 3.32 1.89
N THR A 196 0.06 3.16 0.64
CA THR A 196 0.93 3.10 -0.54
C THR A 196 1.68 4.41 -0.74
N ALA A 197 0.98 5.55 -0.72
CA ALA A 197 1.59 6.86 -0.92
C ALA A 197 2.64 7.17 0.17
N THR A 198 2.29 6.95 1.42
CA THR A 198 3.18 7.24 2.56
C THR A 198 4.36 6.26 2.65
N ALA A 199 4.17 4.98 2.29
CA ALA A 199 5.26 4.01 2.23
C ALA A 199 6.24 4.33 1.10
N ALA A 200 5.74 4.73 -0.07
CA ALA A 200 6.59 5.12 -1.19
C ALA A 200 7.41 6.37 -0.86
N ALA A 201 6.81 7.37 -0.21
CA ALA A 201 7.51 8.56 0.24
C ALA A 201 8.60 8.24 1.28
N ALA A 202 8.30 7.37 2.26
CA ALA A 202 9.27 6.93 3.26
C ALA A 202 10.40 6.10 2.65
N ASN A 203 10.09 5.16 1.75
CA ASN A 203 11.07 4.34 1.06
C ASN A 203 12.03 5.16 0.20
N ALA A 204 11.55 6.28 -0.35
CA ALA A 204 12.35 7.21 -1.13
C ALA A 204 13.08 8.27 -0.28
N GLY A 205 12.92 8.26 1.05
CA GLY A 205 13.53 9.25 1.95
C GLY A 205 12.95 10.66 1.81
N LEU A 206 11.74 10.79 1.27
CA LEU A 206 11.07 12.08 1.07
C LEU A 206 10.40 12.62 2.33
N ILE A 207 10.22 11.77 3.33
CA ILE A 207 9.61 12.09 4.62
C ILE A 207 10.46 11.56 5.77
N ASP A 208 10.42 12.28 6.89
CA ASP A 208 11.00 11.81 8.14
C ASP A 208 10.03 10.81 8.81
N SER A 209 10.52 9.60 9.07
CA SER A 209 9.75 8.53 9.72
C SER A 209 9.23 8.89 11.13
N ASN A 210 9.81 9.90 11.76
CA ASN A 210 9.43 10.37 13.09
C ASN A 210 8.33 11.43 13.08
N GLN A 211 7.91 11.90 11.91
CA GLN A 211 6.87 12.91 11.79
C GLN A 211 5.55 12.32 11.34
N SER A 212 4.45 12.94 11.77
CA SER A 212 3.12 12.62 11.27
C SER A 212 3.01 13.01 9.80
N VAL A 213 2.53 12.07 8.99
CA VAL A 213 2.31 12.26 7.56
C VAL A 213 0.81 12.25 7.27
N GLN A 214 0.37 13.19 6.48
CA GLN A 214 -1.02 13.28 6.05
C GLN A 214 -1.13 13.12 4.54
N VAL A 215 -2.25 12.58 4.08
CA VAL A 215 -2.57 12.45 2.65
C VAL A 215 -3.86 13.19 2.37
N VAL A 216 -3.79 14.13 1.44
CA VAL A 216 -4.95 14.82 0.86
C VAL A 216 -5.23 14.16 -0.49
N ILE A 217 -6.46 13.70 -0.68
CA ILE A 217 -6.88 13.08 -1.94
C ILE A 217 -7.82 14.05 -2.65
N LEU A 218 -7.42 14.44 -3.85
CA LEU A 218 -8.23 15.17 -4.81
C LEU A 218 -8.73 14.17 -5.86
N VAL A 219 -9.91 14.42 -6.37
CA VAL A 219 -10.47 13.66 -7.49
C VAL A 219 -10.83 14.63 -8.61
N ASP A 220 -10.17 14.47 -9.75
CA ASP A 220 -10.26 15.41 -10.88
C ASP A 220 -9.98 16.86 -10.43
N GLY A 221 -9.00 17.06 -9.53
CA GLY A 221 -8.61 18.36 -8.97
C GLY A 221 -9.52 18.91 -7.87
N HIS A 222 -10.55 18.17 -7.43
CA HIS A 222 -11.53 18.63 -6.47
C HIS A 222 -11.43 17.88 -5.14
N THR A 223 -11.67 18.61 -4.03
CA THR A 223 -11.93 18.02 -2.71
C THR A 223 -13.41 17.61 -2.60
N ASP A 224 -13.76 16.97 -1.48
CA ASP A 224 -15.18 16.70 -1.16
C ASP A 224 -15.85 15.60 -2.01
N TYR A 225 -15.04 14.79 -2.69
CA TYR A 225 -15.54 13.68 -3.51
C TYR A 225 -16.05 12.51 -2.67
N GLN A 226 -17.11 11.86 -3.16
CA GLN A 226 -17.66 10.65 -2.53
C GLN A 226 -17.01 9.40 -3.14
N ALA A 227 -15.85 9.02 -2.61
CA ALA A 227 -15.07 7.87 -3.08
C ALA A 227 -15.87 6.57 -3.00
N PHE A 228 -15.88 5.79 -4.08
CA PHE A 228 -16.69 4.56 -4.24
C PHE A 228 -18.19 4.75 -3.96
N GLY A 229 -18.68 5.99 -3.93
CA GLY A 229 -20.03 6.32 -3.49
C GLY A 229 -20.29 6.10 -2.00
N LYS A 230 -19.26 5.95 -1.17
CA LYS A 230 -19.35 5.55 0.25
C LYS A 230 -18.55 6.42 1.20
N VAL A 231 -17.33 6.83 0.83
CA VAL A 231 -16.39 7.52 1.71
C VAL A 231 -16.19 8.95 1.25
N LYS A 232 -16.47 9.92 2.11
CA LYS A 232 -16.28 11.32 1.82
C LYS A 232 -14.81 11.72 2.01
N LEU A 233 -14.22 12.35 0.99
CA LEU A 233 -12.84 12.84 1.00
C LEU A 233 -12.80 14.34 1.28
N ASP A 234 -13.13 14.73 2.49
CA ASP A 234 -13.27 16.15 2.90
C ASP A 234 -12.18 16.64 3.86
N LYS A 235 -11.24 15.78 4.22
CA LYS A 235 -10.17 16.09 5.17
C LYS A 235 -8.90 15.31 4.88
N PRO A 236 -7.72 15.79 5.33
CA PRO A 236 -6.50 15.00 5.29
C PRO A 236 -6.66 13.69 6.05
N LEU A 237 -6.06 12.63 5.51
CA LEU A 237 -6.10 11.27 6.03
C LEU A 237 -4.74 10.86 6.58
N THR A 238 -4.75 10.03 7.59
CA THR A 238 -3.56 9.40 8.16
C THR A 238 -3.69 7.88 8.08
N ARG A 239 -2.60 7.16 8.28
CA ARG A 239 -2.64 5.71 8.42
C ARG A 239 -3.41 5.31 9.66
N GLU A 240 -4.33 4.36 9.50
CA GLU A 240 -5.08 3.75 10.58
C GLU A 240 -4.59 2.31 10.80
N GLY A 241 -3.98 2.04 11.96
CA GLY A 241 -3.33 0.76 12.27
C GLY A 241 -4.26 -0.45 12.27
N SER A 242 -5.57 -0.23 12.47
CA SER A 242 -6.59 -1.29 12.46
C SER A 242 -6.79 -1.97 11.09
N TYR A 243 -6.36 -1.33 10.01
CA TYR A 243 -6.47 -1.89 8.67
C TYR A 243 -5.28 -2.74 8.24
N VAL A 244 -4.17 -2.71 8.97
CA VAL A 244 -2.98 -3.50 8.63
C VAL A 244 -3.13 -4.92 9.14
N ALA A 245 -2.68 -5.88 8.34
CA ALA A 245 -2.69 -7.28 8.73
C ALA A 245 -1.96 -7.52 10.05
N PRO A 246 -2.49 -8.38 10.93
CA PRO A 246 -1.82 -8.72 12.17
C PRO A 246 -0.50 -9.46 11.96
N VAL A 247 -0.31 -10.10 10.81
CA VAL A 247 0.93 -10.75 10.38
C VAL A 247 1.08 -10.56 8.87
N TRP A 248 2.28 -10.24 8.41
CA TRP A 248 2.63 -10.36 6.98
C TRP A 248 4.13 -10.59 6.78
N ILE A 249 4.42 -11.39 5.77
CA ILE A 249 5.77 -11.72 5.32
C ILE A 249 6.21 -10.63 4.34
N ILE A 250 7.37 -10.03 4.58
CA ILE A 250 7.93 -8.97 3.72
C ILE A 250 8.90 -9.59 2.72
N ASP A 251 9.69 -10.54 3.17
CA ASP A 251 10.71 -11.25 2.42
C ASP A 251 10.75 -12.70 2.90
N PRO A 252 10.66 -13.67 1.99
CA PRO A 252 10.54 -13.57 0.54
C PRO A 252 9.17 -13.09 0.06
N GLN A 253 9.13 -12.57 -1.18
CA GLN A 253 7.87 -12.26 -1.87
C GLN A 253 7.23 -13.54 -2.43
N ASP A 254 5.94 -13.47 -2.77
CA ASP A 254 5.28 -14.64 -3.38
C ASP A 254 5.93 -15.05 -4.70
N SER A 255 6.02 -16.35 -4.91
CA SER A 255 6.63 -16.98 -6.10
C SER A 255 8.13 -16.67 -6.30
N GLU A 256 8.80 -16.17 -5.27
CA GLU A 256 10.24 -15.88 -5.34
C GLU A 256 11.09 -17.16 -5.30
N THR A 257 12.18 -17.14 -6.07
CA THR A 257 13.23 -18.17 -6.01
C THR A 257 14.31 -17.69 -5.05
N VAL A 258 14.54 -18.43 -3.99
CA VAL A 258 15.41 -18.06 -2.88
C VAL A 258 16.53 -19.06 -2.64
N PRO A 259 17.71 -18.61 -2.17
CA PRO A 259 18.79 -19.51 -1.82
C PRO A 259 18.52 -20.25 -0.50
N ASP A 260 19.18 -21.39 -0.31
CA ASP A 260 19.32 -22.04 0.99
C ASP A 260 20.58 -21.49 1.71
N PRO A 261 20.50 -21.06 2.99
CA PRO A 261 19.30 -21.00 3.83
C PRO A 261 18.36 -19.83 3.50
N VAL A 262 17.06 -20.08 3.57
CA VAL A 262 16.01 -19.09 3.36
C VAL A 262 15.92 -18.17 4.57
N LYS A 263 16.16 -16.89 4.38
CA LYS A 263 15.91 -15.87 5.39
C LYS A 263 14.48 -15.36 5.23
N VAL A 264 13.76 -15.26 6.34
CA VAL A 264 12.38 -14.75 6.38
C VAL A 264 12.31 -13.54 7.26
N ASP A 265 11.81 -12.45 6.70
CA ASP A 265 11.60 -11.19 7.40
C ASP A 265 10.14 -10.75 7.27
N GLY A 266 9.57 -10.20 8.34
CA GLY A 266 8.19 -9.73 8.30
C GLY A 266 7.84 -8.85 9.50
N ARG A 267 6.56 -8.56 9.60
CA ARG A 267 5.99 -7.83 10.74
C ARG A 267 4.78 -8.57 11.27
N GLY A 268 4.57 -8.43 12.59
CA GLY A 268 3.40 -9.05 13.19
C GLY A 268 3.14 -8.53 14.58
N ILE A 269 1.94 -8.87 15.07
CA ILE A 269 1.48 -8.62 16.41
C ILE A 269 0.95 -9.91 17.01
N SER A 270 1.29 -10.21 18.25
CA SER A 270 0.82 -11.39 18.95
C SER A 270 0.68 -11.09 20.44
N ALA A 271 -0.31 -11.69 21.09
CA ALA A 271 -0.59 -11.47 22.51
C ALA A 271 0.57 -11.92 23.42
N ASP A 272 1.29 -12.97 23.02
CA ASP A 272 2.44 -13.52 23.77
C ASP A 272 3.80 -13.05 23.24
N GLY A 273 3.81 -12.18 22.22
CA GLY A 273 5.03 -11.68 21.60
C GLY A 273 5.74 -12.70 20.71
N LYS A 274 5.06 -13.76 20.27
CA LYS A 274 5.61 -14.81 19.40
C LYS A 274 4.67 -15.11 18.25
N LEU A 275 5.25 -15.40 17.09
CA LEU A 275 4.55 -15.93 15.92
C LEU A 275 4.96 -17.36 15.68
N SER A 276 4.06 -18.14 15.15
CA SER A 276 4.34 -19.50 14.67
C SER A 276 4.57 -19.46 13.17
N TRP A 277 5.40 -20.37 12.68
CA TRP A 277 5.61 -20.53 11.26
C TRP A 277 5.61 -22.02 10.88
N GLN A 278 5.27 -22.27 9.63
CA GLN A 278 5.28 -23.58 9.00
C GLN A 278 5.85 -23.44 7.59
N LEU A 279 6.61 -24.42 7.19
CA LEU A 279 7.02 -24.64 5.82
C LEU A 279 6.31 -25.91 5.35
N LEU A 280 5.41 -25.76 4.40
CA LEU A 280 4.62 -26.87 3.85
C LEU A 280 5.23 -27.28 2.51
N LYS A 281 5.40 -28.58 2.34
CA LYS A 281 5.83 -29.15 1.05
C LYS A 281 4.62 -29.61 0.27
N THR A 282 4.58 -29.22 -1.00
CA THR A 282 3.57 -29.73 -1.94
C THR A 282 4.09 -30.99 -2.61
N ASP A 283 3.35 -32.06 -2.54
CA ASP A 283 3.68 -33.32 -3.23
C ASP A 283 3.23 -33.32 -4.71
N SER A 284 3.51 -34.36 -5.43
CA SER A 284 3.14 -34.50 -6.84
C SER A 284 1.63 -34.56 -7.09
N SER A 285 0.83 -34.82 -6.05
CA SER A 285 -0.64 -34.79 -6.12
C SER A 285 -1.24 -33.41 -5.82
N GLY A 286 -0.40 -32.43 -5.46
CA GLY A 286 -0.84 -31.12 -5.02
C GLY A 286 -1.23 -31.04 -3.54
N SER A 287 -1.10 -32.13 -2.78
CA SER A 287 -1.34 -32.13 -1.34
C SER A 287 -0.21 -31.44 -0.59
N LYS A 288 -0.58 -30.62 0.40
CA LYS A 288 0.38 -29.90 1.24
C LYS A 288 0.52 -30.59 2.59
N SER A 289 1.76 -30.83 3.01
CA SER A 289 2.07 -31.37 4.35
C SER A 289 3.14 -30.51 5.03
N VAL A 290 3.04 -30.37 6.35
CA VAL A 290 4.02 -29.61 7.14
C VAL A 290 5.36 -30.35 7.08
N TYR A 291 6.37 -29.70 6.51
CA TYR A 291 7.74 -30.20 6.43
C TYR A 291 8.58 -29.73 7.63
N LEU A 292 8.55 -28.43 7.93
CA LEU A 292 9.18 -27.83 9.10
C LEU A 292 8.19 -26.88 9.79
N SER A 293 8.37 -26.68 11.09
CA SER A 293 7.62 -25.72 11.85
C SER A 293 8.41 -25.17 13.02
N GLY A 294 8.06 -23.98 13.49
CA GLY A 294 8.71 -23.37 14.62
C GLY A 294 7.99 -22.11 15.11
N SER A 295 8.70 -21.32 15.89
CA SER A 295 8.23 -20.02 16.36
C SER A 295 9.35 -18.99 16.31
N THR A 296 8.97 -17.72 16.20
CA THR A 296 9.88 -16.57 16.18
C THR A 296 9.35 -15.46 17.09
N PRO A 297 10.21 -14.75 17.84
CA PRO A 297 9.79 -13.62 18.64
C PRO A 297 9.42 -12.41 17.74
N VAL A 298 8.50 -11.58 18.21
CA VAL A 298 8.24 -10.25 17.69
C VAL A 298 9.10 -9.26 18.46
N ALA A 299 9.90 -8.47 17.76
CA ALA A 299 10.88 -7.57 18.40
C ALA A 299 10.26 -6.51 19.32
N ALA A 300 9.01 -6.09 19.05
CA ALA A 300 8.28 -5.14 19.89
C ALA A 300 7.68 -5.77 21.17
N GLY A 301 7.70 -7.11 21.30
CA GLY A 301 7.09 -7.82 22.41
C GLY A 301 5.60 -8.07 22.28
N ALA A 302 4.97 -8.40 23.40
CA ALA A 302 3.58 -8.81 23.45
C ALA A 302 2.63 -7.66 23.07
N SER A 303 1.61 -7.98 22.26
CA SER A 303 0.53 -7.07 21.85
C SER A 303 0.98 -5.78 21.15
N GLN A 304 2.21 -5.76 20.63
CA GLN A 304 2.74 -4.63 19.84
C GLN A 304 3.15 -5.10 18.46
N LEU A 305 2.87 -4.27 17.45
CA LEU A 305 3.32 -4.52 16.09
C LEU A 305 4.83 -4.32 15.99
N GLY A 306 5.55 -5.39 15.70
CA GLY A 306 7.00 -5.39 15.57
C GLY A 306 7.48 -6.16 14.36
N THR A 307 8.79 -6.21 14.19
CA THR A 307 9.44 -7.05 13.18
C THR A 307 9.71 -8.44 13.74
N PHE A 308 9.69 -9.43 12.86
CA PHE A 308 10.23 -10.76 13.12
C PHE A 308 11.23 -11.14 12.02
N SER A 309 12.17 -11.99 12.38
CA SER A 309 13.11 -12.59 11.43
C SER A 309 13.49 -13.99 11.91
N PHE A 310 13.61 -14.92 10.95
CA PHE A 310 14.14 -16.25 11.22
C PHE A 310 14.75 -16.83 9.93
N THR A 311 15.47 -17.95 10.09
CA THR A 311 16.12 -18.64 8.96
C THR A 311 15.74 -20.11 9.00
N VAL A 312 15.46 -20.68 7.82
CA VAL A 312 15.20 -22.12 7.63
C VAL A 312 16.08 -22.65 6.51
N ALA A 313 16.46 -23.91 6.60
CA ALA A 313 17.32 -24.58 5.61
C ALA A 313 16.66 -25.86 5.09
N PRO A 314 15.65 -25.74 4.20
CA PRO A 314 15.02 -26.90 3.57
C PRO A 314 15.81 -27.32 2.32
N PRO A 315 15.76 -28.60 1.91
CA PRO A 315 16.31 -29.02 0.61
C PRO A 315 15.67 -28.23 -0.55
N PRO A 316 16.34 -28.19 -1.72
CA PRO A 316 15.74 -27.60 -2.91
C PRO A 316 14.35 -28.14 -3.22
N GLY A 317 13.42 -27.25 -3.57
CA GLY A 317 12.03 -27.62 -3.83
C GLY A 317 11.05 -26.47 -3.75
N THR A 318 9.78 -26.75 -3.98
CA THR A 318 8.69 -25.79 -3.86
C THR A 318 7.98 -25.95 -2.52
N TYR A 319 7.79 -24.84 -1.86
CA TYR A 319 7.21 -24.81 -0.52
C TYR A 319 6.18 -23.67 -0.41
N GLU A 320 5.23 -23.84 0.51
CA GLU A 320 4.43 -22.74 1.06
C GLU A 320 5.01 -22.38 2.42
N LEU A 321 5.52 -21.17 2.54
CA LEU A 321 5.91 -20.57 3.81
C LEU A 321 4.69 -19.90 4.42
N ARG A 322 4.35 -20.26 5.67
CA ARG A 322 3.21 -19.68 6.40
C ARG A 322 3.69 -19.14 7.73
N VAL A 323 3.28 -17.91 8.07
CA VAL A 323 3.51 -17.30 9.39
C VAL A 323 2.16 -16.89 9.97
N PHE A 324 1.91 -17.20 11.23
CA PHE A 324 0.59 -17.00 11.83
C PHE A 324 0.65 -16.77 13.34
N VAL A 325 -0.43 -16.16 13.86
CA VAL A 325 -0.72 -16.07 15.29
C VAL A 325 -1.41 -17.37 15.71
N LYS A 326 -0.98 -17.97 16.82
CA LYS A 326 -1.76 -19.05 17.45
C LYS A 326 -2.82 -18.47 18.36
N ASP A 327 -4.03 -19.02 18.30
CA ASP A 327 -5.05 -18.77 19.30
C ASP A 327 -4.75 -19.66 20.53
N PRO A 328 -4.54 -19.10 21.74
CA PRO A 328 -4.31 -19.89 22.93
C PRO A 328 -5.52 -20.75 23.32
N ALA A 329 -6.73 -20.33 22.95
CA ALA A 329 -7.98 -21.04 23.27
C ALA A 329 -8.29 -22.13 22.24
N ASP A 330 -7.86 -21.97 21.00
CA ASP A 330 -8.03 -22.93 19.91
C ASP A 330 -6.72 -23.06 19.12
N PRO A 331 -5.89 -24.07 19.41
CA PRO A 331 -4.63 -24.27 18.71
C PRO A 331 -4.76 -24.52 17.19
N THR A 332 -5.98 -24.82 16.70
CA THR A 332 -6.26 -25.00 15.28
C THR A 332 -6.63 -23.71 14.58
N ALA A 333 -7.06 -22.68 15.33
CA ALA A 333 -7.37 -21.37 14.81
C ALA A 333 -6.08 -20.55 14.56
N GLN A 334 -6.08 -19.86 13.43
CA GLN A 334 -5.00 -18.95 13.02
C GLN A 334 -5.60 -17.57 12.76
N PRO A 335 -5.84 -16.78 13.84
CA PRO A 335 -6.56 -15.50 13.72
C PRO A 335 -5.86 -14.45 12.86
N GLY A 336 -4.56 -14.62 12.63
CA GLY A 336 -3.79 -13.81 11.68
C GLY A 336 -2.81 -14.71 10.98
N VAL A 337 -2.85 -14.77 9.67
CA VAL A 337 -1.98 -15.61 8.83
C VAL A 337 -1.60 -14.88 7.56
N ASP A 338 -0.34 -15.06 7.14
CA ASP A 338 0.12 -14.74 5.80
C ASP A 338 0.94 -15.92 5.27
N SER A 339 0.87 -16.15 3.95
CA SER A 339 1.59 -17.24 3.29
C SER A 339 2.22 -16.79 1.99
N LYS A 340 3.34 -17.42 1.61
CA LYS A 340 4.06 -17.18 0.36
C LYS A 340 4.48 -18.49 -0.26
N GLN A 341 4.24 -18.63 -1.55
CA GLN A 341 4.84 -19.71 -2.34
C GLN A 341 6.29 -19.36 -2.62
N ILE A 342 7.23 -20.29 -2.37
CA ILE A 342 8.66 -20.05 -2.61
C ILE A 342 9.28 -21.25 -3.31
N VAL A 343 10.32 -20.99 -4.09
CA VAL A 343 11.16 -22.03 -4.70
C VAL A 343 12.57 -21.93 -4.12
N VAL A 344 13.02 -22.98 -3.43
CA VAL A 344 14.36 -23.04 -2.85
C VAL A 344 15.30 -23.77 -3.81
N HIS A 345 16.51 -23.23 -4.03
CA HIS A 345 17.53 -23.78 -4.95
C HIS A 345 18.89 -23.96 -4.31
#